data_ac9c0f52b91cf0c367b0609e00a2d60b
#
_entry.id   ac9c0f52b91cf0c367b0609e00a2d60b
#
_cell.length_a   1.000
_cell.length_b   1.000
_cell.length_c   1.000
_cell.angle_alpha   90.00
_cell.angle_beta   90.00
_cell.angle_gamma   90.00
#
_symmetry.space_group_name_H-M   'P 1'
#
loop_
_entity.id
_entity.type
_entity.pdbx_description
1 polymer ?
#
loop_
_entity_poly.entity_id
_entity_poly.type
_entity_poly.pdbx_seq_one_letter_code
_entity_poly.pdbx_strand_id
1 'polypeptide(L)'
;MIDTWSQFKKARIFDLSQPMFRGMPQSPNHTPFRMVLDRRHGDILSSEGDSASNEIVVTGCHVGTHIDALSHVSFKGKLYGDIDANSVMSHTGFSALGIETVASFLCRGVLLDVAKFHGVKILPADYEITVSDLEGTLKAAQTQINEGDVVLISSGWDHNWSEKELFQGQLHGAPGIGEAGAIWLAAHKPRACGSETIAFEHIPSGLGHRKLPVHRVFLVENGIHIIETMKLRELVQSGVVEFLFVLSPLNLVGATGSPVRPLAVLV
;
A
#
# COMPACT_ATOMS: atom_id res chain seq x y z
N MET A 1 35.16 -0.49 -14.24
CA MET A 1 33.92 -0.97 -13.56
C MET A 1 33.53 0.11 -12.56
N ILE A 2 32.35 0.69 -12.71
CA ILE A 2 31.78 1.58 -11.69
C ILE A 2 31.59 0.72 -10.44
N ASP A 3 32.18 1.11 -9.32
CA ASP A 3 31.97 0.43 -8.04
C ASP A 3 30.52 0.68 -7.59
N THR A 4 29.62 -0.15 -8.07
CA THR A 4 28.18 -0.10 -7.75
C THR A 4 27.94 -0.10 -6.24
N TRP A 5 28.79 -0.79 -5.47
CA TRP A 5 28.67 -0.86 -4.02
C TRP A 5 28.99 0.47 -3.31
N SER A 6 29.89 1.29 -3.89
CA SER A 6 30.20 2.61 -3.32
C SER A 6 29.01 3.57 -3.42
N GLN A 7 28.17 3.43 -4.44
CA GLN A 7 26.96 4.22 -4.59
C GLN A 7 25.94 3.84 -3.50
N PHE A 8 25.72 2.55 -3.27
CA PHE A 8 24.78 2.09 -2.24
C PHE A 8 25.20 2.47 -0.81
N LYS A 9 26.50 2.62 -0.51
CA LYS A 9 26.95 3.09 0.81
C LYS A 9 26.47 4.50 1.16
N LYS A 10 26.14 5.32 0.17
CA LYS A 10 25.66 6.70 0.34
C LYS A 10 24.16 6.83 0.08
N ALA A 11 23.48 5.73 -0.23
CA ALA A 11 22.08 5.75 -0.54
C ALA A 11 21.25 6.26 0.64
N ARG A 12 20.29 7.14 0.36
CA ARG A 12 19.26 7.52 1.32
C ARG A 12 18.08 6.56 1.17
N ILE A 13 17.66 5.98 2.26
CA ILE A 13 16.56 5.02 2.28
C ILE A 13 15.40 5.63 3.07
N PHE A 14 14.23 5.67 2.46
CA PHE A 14 12.98 6.07 3.10
C PHE A 14 12.14 4.82 3.34
N ASP A 15 11.75 4.62 4.59
CA ASP A 15 10.79 3.60 4.99
C ASP A 15 9.38 4.12 4.73
N LEU A 16 8.69 3.50 3.79
CA LEU A 16 7.35 3.92 3.37
C LEU A 16 6.24 3.17 4.12
N SER A 17 6.56 2.49 5.21
CA SER A 17 5.58 1.75 6.01
C SER A 17 5.15 2.50 7.27
N GLN A 18 3.90 2.32 7.66
CA GLN A 18 3.40 2.71 8.98
C GLN A 18 3.81 1.67 10.03
N PRO A 19 4.16 2.11 11.25
CA PRO A 19 4.44 1.17 12.34
C PRO A 19 3.18 0.39 12.72
N MET A 20 3.33 -0.92 12.92
CA MET A 20 2.25 -1.77 13.37
C MET A 20 2.23 -1.87 14.90
N PHE A 21 1.10 -1.55 15.51
CA PHE A 21 0.90 -1.63 16.95
C PHE A 21 -0.56 -1.92 17.31
N ARG A 22 -0.78 -2.44 18.52
CA ARG A 22 -2.14 -2.73 18.99
C ARG A 22 -2.97 -1.45 19.08
N GLY A 23 -4.12 -1.43 18.41
CA GLY A 23 -5.03 -0.28 18.39
C GLY A 23 -4.76 0.72 17.26
N MET A 24 -3.79 0.48 16.36
CA MET A 24 -3.54 1.32 15.20
C MET A 24 -4.78 1.47 14.30
N PRO A 25 -4.85 2.50 13.45
CA PRO A 25 -5.89 2.61 12.43
C PRO A 25 -5.88 1.40 11.49
N GLN A 26 -7.06 0.90 11.17
CA GLN A 26 -7.25 -0.18 10.21
C GLN A 26 -8.70 -0.21 9.73
N SER A 27 -8.95 -0.82 8.59
CA SER A 27 -10.33 -1.06 8.14
C SER A 27 -11.07 -1.94 9.16
N PRO A 28 -12.32 -1.59 9.52
CA PRO A 28 -13.12 -2.40 10.43
C PRO A 28 -13.48 -3.78 9.86
N ASN A 29 -13.30 -3.98 8.55
CA ASN A 29 -13.59 -5.24 7.86
C ASN A 29 -12.50 -6.30 8.04
N HIS A 30 -11.33 -5.93 8.59
CA HIS A 30 -10.17 -6.82 8.71
C HIS A 30 -9.85 -7.18 10.15
N THR A 31 -9.28 -8.38 10.34
CA THR A 31 -8.82 -8.85 11.65
C THR A 31 -7.74 -7.92 12.21
N PRO A 32 -7.95 -7.36 13.42
CA PRO A 32 -7.03 -6.39 13.98
C PRO A 32 -5.66 -6.98 14.32
N PHE A 33 -4.62 -6.12 14.20
CA PHE A 33 -3.28 -6.47 14.64
C PHE A 33 -3.26 -6.76 16.14
N ARG A 34 -2.69 -7.90 16.49
CA ARG A 34 -2.46 -8.34 17.86
C ARG A 34 -1.06 -8.92 17.98
N MET A 35 -0.37 -8.59 19.04
CA MET A 35 0.93 -9.13 19.37
C MET A 35 0.96 -9.40 20.88
N VAL A 36 1.45 -10.56 21.26
CA VAL A 36 1.71 -10.94 22.65
C VAL A 36 3.06 -11.64 22.73
N LEU A 37 3.77 -11.45 23.84
CA LEU A 37 4.94 -12.24 24.14
C LEU A 37 4.47 -13.65 24.58
N ASP A 38 4.78 -14.65 23.78
CA ASP A 38 4.57 -16.06 24.09
C ASP A 38 5.58 -16.54 25.14
N ARG A 39 6.81 -16.01 25.06
CA ARG A 39 7.89 -16.25 26.02
C ARG A 39 8.61 -14.94 26.32
N ARG A 40 8.89 -14.71 27.60
CA ARG A 40 9.66 -13.55 28.09
C ARG A 40 11.05 -13.98 28.53
N HIS A 41 11.99 -13.05 28.59
CA HIS A 41 13.28 -13.31 29.23
C HIS A 41 13.08 -13.79 30.67
N GLY A 42 13.78 -14.84 31.03
CA GLY A 42 13.69 -15.45 32.36
C GLY A 42 12.65 -16.57 32.52
N ASP A 43 11.70 -16.72 31.61
CA ASP A 43 10.71 -17.81 31.67
C ASP A 43 11.37 -19.18 31.47
N ILE A 44 12.43 -19.27 30.67
CA ILE A 44 13.29 -20.44 30.49
C ILE A 44 14.75 -19.94 30.48
N LEU A 45 15.57 -20.54 31.35
CA LEU A 45 17.00 -20.24 31.44
C LEU A 45 17.82 -21.45 31.00
N SER A 46 18.90 -21.21 30.28
CA SER A 46 19.94 -22.21 30.04
C SER A 46 20.75 -22.47 31.31
N SER A 47 21.58 -23.48 31.33
CA SER A 47 22.51 -23.77 32.43
C SER A 47 23.51 -22.62 32.67
N GLU A 48 23.74 -21.79 31.67
CA GLU A 48 24.67 -20.65 31.68
C GLU A 48 23.98 -19.31 31.96
N GLY A 49 22.63 -19.34 32.13
CA GLY A 49 21.83 -18.18 32.47
C GLY A 49 21.26 -17.42 31.27
N ASP A 50 21.45 -17.90 30.03
CA ASP A 50 20.88 -17.27 28.84
C ASP A 50 19.37 -17.50 28.77
N SER A 51 18.66 -16.53 28.22
CA SER A 51 17.23 -16.64 27.93
C SER A 51 16.86 -15.95 26.62
N ALA A 52 15.78 -16.42 25.98
CA ALA A 52 15.22 -15.83 24.77
C ALA A 52 13.77 -15.42 24.98
N SER A 53 13.35 -14.42 24.25
CA SER A 53 11.96 -13.97 24.18
C SER A 53 11.42 -14.20 22.78
N ASN A 54 10.14 -14.51 22.63
CA ASN A 54 9.45 -14.58 21.34
C ASN A 54 8.01 -14.11 21.48
N GLU A 55 7.42 -13.77 20.35
CA GLU A 55 6.06 -13.22 20.27
C GLU A 55 5.21 -13.98 19.24
N ILE A 56 3.90 -13.91 19.43
CA ILE A 56 2.90 -14.33 18.46
C ILE A 56 2.27 -13.06 17.88
N VAL A 57 2.25 -12.97 16.56
CA VAL A 57 1.56 -11.93 15.81
C VAL A 57 0.36 -12.54 15.11
N VAL A 58 -0.82 -11.94 15.34
CA VAL A 58 -2.07 -12.25 14.63
C VAL A 58 -2.57 -10.98 13.99
N THR A 59 -2.75 -11.01 12.67
CA THR A 59 -3.23 -9.85 11.90
C THR A 59 -3.91 -10.30 10.62
N GLY A 60 -4.80 -9.45 10.07
CA GLY A 60 -5.24 -9.61 8.69
C GLY A 60 -4.13 -9.27 7.71
N CYS A 61 -4.17 -9.84 6.51
CA CYS A 61 -3.20 -9.53 5.44
C CYS A 61 -3.34 -8.10 4.91
N HIS A 62 -4.52 -7.48 5.08
CA HIS A 62 -4.84 -6.11 4.66
C HIS A 62 -4.88 -5.15 5.86
N VAL A 63 -3.84 -5.20 6.70
CA VAL A 63 -3.73 -4.39 7.93
C VAL A 63 -2.35 -3.75 8.01
N GLY A 64 -2.31 -2.43 8.30
CA GLY A 64 -1.10 -1.63 8.19
C GLY A 64 -0.73 -1.38 6.73
N THR A 65 0.52 -1.04 6.45
CA THR A 65 1.00 -0.94 5.08
C THR A 65 1.03 -2.33 4.46
N HIS A 66 0.28 -2.52 3.39
CA HIS A 66 0.13 -3.83 2.74
C HIS A 66 -0.01 -3.69 1.23
N ILE A 67 0.11 -4.80 0.53
CA ILE A 67 -0.13 -4.92 -0.91
C ILE A 67 -1.22 -5.93 -1.17
N ASP A 68 -2.10 -5.61 -2.12
CA ASP A 68 -3.16 -6.48 -2.60
C ASP A 68 -2.71 -7.35 -3.74
N ALA A 69 -3.02 -8.64 -3.63
CA ALA A 69 -2.93 -9.59 -4.73
C ALA A 69 -4.17 -9.50 -5.64
N LEU A 70 -4.06 -10.02 -6.86
CA LEU A 70 -5.16 -9.97 -7.85
C LEU A 70 -6.35 -10.87 -7.47
N SER A 71 -6.20 -11.70 -6.43
CA SER A 71 -7.28 -12.50 -5.84
C SER A 71 -8.09 -11.75 -4.78
N HIS A 72 -7.70 -10.50 -4.40
CA HIS A 72 -8.34 -9.79 -3.31
C HIS A 72 -9.79 -9.37 -3.61
N VAL A 73 -10.03 -8.85 -4.79
CA VAL A 73 -11.37 -8.38 -5.21
C VAL A 73 -11.83 -9.11 -6.46
N SER A 74 -13.11 -9.50 -6.49
CA SER A 74 -13.76 -10.02 -7.69
C SER A 74 -14.86 -9.08 -8.17
N PHE A 75 -15.11 -9.06 -9.47
CA PHE A 75 -16.25 -8.36 -10.04
C PHE A 75 -17.14 -9.34 -10.83
N LYS A 76 -18.41 -9.41 -10.46
CA LYS A 76 -19.37 -10.38 -11.01
C LYS A 76 -18.87 -11.83 -10.95
N GLY A 77 -18.16 -12.18 -9.86
CA GLY A 77 -17.58 -13.51 -9.65
C GLY A 77 -16.30 -13.78 -10.43
N LYS A 78 -15.75 -12.79 -11.13
CA LYS A 78 -14.50 -12.93 -11.90
C LYS A 78 -13.34 -12.17 -11.26
N LEU A 79 -12.17 -12.77 -11.31
CA LEU A 79 -10.86 -12.20 -11.01
C LEU A 79 -10.17 -11.75 -12.30
N TYR A 80 -8.97 -11.20 -12.20
CA TYR A 80 -8.15 -10.85 -13.35
C TYR A 80 -7.96 -12.02 -14.31
N GLY A 81 -7.98 -11.73 -15.60
CA GLY A 81 -7.89 -12.76 -16.64
C GLY A 81 -9.16 -13.61 -16.81
N ASP A 82 -10.32 -13.11 -16.39
CA ASP A 82 -11.66 -13.76 -16.47
C ASP A 82 -11.74 -15.09 -15.68
N ILE A 83 -10.84 -15.27 -14.68
CA ILE A 83 -10.83 -16.46 -13.83
C ILE A 83 -12.07 -16.44 -12.91
N ASP A 84 -12.82 -17.54 -12.85
CA ASP A 84 -13.94 -17.70 -11.94
C ASP A 84 -13.42 -17.81 -10.49
N ALA A 85 -13.80 -16.88 -9.62
CA ALA A 85 -13.33 -16.84 -8.24
C ALA A 85 -13.67 -18.13 -7.48
N ASN A 86 -14.88 -18.70 -7.71
CA ASN A 86 -15.30 -19.93 -7.03
C ASN A 86 -14.47 -21.14 -7.46
N SER A 87 -13.91 -21.14 -8.68
CA SER A 87 -13.11 -22.27 -9.16
C SER A 87 -11.73 -22.35 -8.54
N VAL A 88 -11.23 -21.24 -7.98
CA VAL A 88 -9.87 -21.11 -7.43
C VAL A 88 -9.83 -20.82 -5.93
N MET A 89 -10.98 -20.56 -5.30
CA MET A 89 -11.11 -20.25 -3.88
C MET A 89 -11.44 -21.47 -3.04
N SER A 90 -10.81 -21.61 -1.89
CA SER A 90 -11.08 -22.65 -0.90
C SER A 90 -10.97 -22.07 0.53
N HIS A 91 -11.26 -22.91 1.55
CA HIS A 91 -11.04 -22.51 2.94
C HIS A 91 -9.56 -22.31 3.31
N THR A 92 -8.64 -22.83 2.53
CA THR A 92 -7.20 -22.70 2.76
C THR A 92 -6.55 -21.62 1.93
N GLY A 93 -7.32 -20.93 1.08
CA GLY A 93 -6.84 -19.83 0.24
C GLY A 93 -7.16 -20.01 -1.24
N PHE A 94 -6.50 -19.24 -2.07
CA PHE A 94 -6.65 -19.23 -3.51
C PHE A 94 -5.57 -20.08 -4.18
N SER A 95 -5.94 -20.85 -5.20
CA SER A 95 -5.00 -21.64 -6.02
C SER A 95 -4.45 -20.86 -7.22
N ALA A 96 -4.90 -19.62 -7.43
CA ALA A 96 -4.43 -18.73 -8.47
C ALA A 96 -4.49 -17.28 -8.00
N LEU A 97 -3.59 -16.43 -8.53
CA LEU A 97 -3.54 -14.99 -8.26
C LEU A 97 -3.30 -14.62 -6.78
N GLY A 98 -2.84 -15.55 -5.95
CA GLY A 98 -2.46 -15.29 -4.57
C GLY A 98 -1.19 -14.43 -4.48
N ILE A 99 -0.90 -13.93 -3.27
CA ILE A 99 0.23 -13.00 -3.03
C ILE A 99 1.59 -13.63 -3.33
N GLU A 100 1.73 -14.95 -3.22
CA GLU A 100 2.94 -15.71 -3.56
C GLU A 100 3.31 -15.61 -5.04
N THR A 101 2.34 -15.25 -5.91
CA THR A 101 2.57 -15.07 -7.35
C THR A 101 3.13 -13.69 -7.68
N VAL A 102 3.11 -12.77 -6.73
CA VAL A 102 3.59 -11.39 -6.90
C VAL A 102 5.11 -11.36 -6.77
N ALA A 103 5.79 -11.18 -7.89
CA ALA A 103 7.25 -11.05 -7.88
C ALA A 103 7.70 -9.79 -7.14
N SER A 104 8.87 -9.85 -6.48
CA SER A 104 9.47 -8.70 -5.81
C SER A 104 9.61 -7.49 -6.74
N PHE A 105 9.49 -6.30 -6.18
CA PHE A 105 9.64 -5.05 -6.88
C PHE A 105 11.07 -4.53 -6.70
N LEU A 106 11.73 -4.27 -7.79
CA LEU A 106 12.98 -3.53 -7.90
C LEU A 106 12.87 -2.72 -9.20
N CYS A 107 12.19 -1.58 -9.12
CA CYS A 107 11.79 -0.81 -10.30
C CYS A 107 11.74 0.69 -10.00
N ARG A 108 11.48 1.51 -10.99
CA ARG A 108 11.28 2.94 -10.78
C ARG A 108 9.98 3.18 -10.01
N GLY A 109 10.04 4.05 -8.97
CA GLY A 109 8.90 4.64 -8.30
C GLY A 109 8.74 6.10 -8.71
N VAL A 110 7.51 6.54 -8.87
CA VAL A 110 7.14 7.93 -9.18
C VAL A 110 6.19 8.43 -8.09
N LEU A 111 6.51 9.55 -7.45
CA LEU A 111 5.68 10.20 -6.44
C LEU A 111 4.87 11.34 -7.05
N LEU A 112 3.56 11.28 -6.93
CA LEU A 112 2.62 12.33 -7.26
C LEU A 112 2.14 12.99 -5.97
N ASP A 113 2.71 14.14 -5.63
CA ASP A 113 2.33 14.91 -4.44
C ASP A 113 1.17 15.87 -4.77
N VAL A 114 -0.05 15.33 -4.73
CA VAL A 114 -1.27 16.06 -5.06
C VAL A 114 -1.59 17.14 -4.00
N ALA A 115 -1.29 16.86 -2.74
CA ALA A 115 -1.48 17.87 -1.68
C ALA A 115 -0.61 19.11 -1.95
N LYS A 116 0.65 18.93 -2.30
CA LYS A 116 1.55 20.04 -2.67
C LYS A 116 1.10 20.75 -3.94
N PHE A 117 0.60 20.03 -4.94
CA PHE A 117 0.05 20.62 -6.17
C PHE A 117 -1.09 21.61 -5.86
N HIS A 118 -1.94 21.29 -4.88
CA HIS A 118 -2.99 22.18 -4.38
C HIS A 118 -2.51 23.22 -3.34
N GLY A 119 -1.22 23.22 -2.99
CA GLY A 119 -0.67 24.15 -2.00
C GLY A 119 -1.15 23.90 -0.57
N VAL A 120 -1.58 22.69 -0.26
CA VAL A 120 -2.05 22.28 1.08
C VAL A 120 -1.17 21.19 1.67
N LYS A 121 -1.20 21.07 3.00
CA LYS A 121 -0.47 20.03 3.72
C LYS A 121 -1.19 18.68 3.64
N ILE A 122 -2.51 18.70 3.71
CA ILE A 122 -3.40 17.54 3.70
C ILE A 122 -4.60 17.91 2.84
N LEU A 123 -4.99 17.04 1.90
CA LEU A 123 -6.23 17.21 1.15
C LEU A 123 -7.44 17.07 2.08
N PRO A 124 -8.57 17.74 1.77
CA PRO A 124 -9.82 17.55 2.51
C PRO A 124 -10.23 16.07 2.58
N ALA A 125 -10.89 15.68 3.67
CA ALA A 125 -11.27 14.28 3.91
C ALA A 125 -12.14 13.68 2.80
N ASP A 126 -13.01 14.48 2.19
CA ASP A 126 -13.91 14.03 1.13
C ASP A 126 -13.47 14.57 -0.25
N TYR A 127 -12.16 14.47 -0.53
CA TYR A 127 -11.60 14.97 -1.79
C TYR A 127 -11.34 13.85 -2.78
N GLU A 128 -12.06 13.85 -3.89
CA GLU A 128 -11.77 12.98 -5.02
C GLU A 128 -10.63 13.56 -5.87
N ILE A 129 -9.49 12.88 -5.92
CA ILE A 129 -8.37 13.22 -6.78
C ILE A 129 -8.76 12.91 -8.22
N THR A 130 -8.84 13.95 -9.04
CA THR A 130 -9.30 13.87 -10.43
C THR A 130 -8.16 13.58 -11.41
N VAL A 131 -8.49 13.24 -12.66
CA VAL A 131 -7.52 13.13 -13.76
C VAL A 131 -6.74 14.45 -13.94
N SER A 132 -7.43 15.59 -13.84
CA SER A 132 -6.78 16.90 -13.94
C SER A 132 -5.73 17.14 -12.85
N ASP A 133 -5.99 16.65 -11.63
CA ASP A 133 -5.02 16.72 -10.53
C ASP A 133 -3.78 15.87 -10.81
N LEU A 134 -3.99 14.65 -11.31
CA LEU A 134 -2.89 13.74 -11.67
C LEU A 134 -2.02 14.30 -12.78
N GLU A 135 -2.65 14.79 -13.88
CA GLU A 135 -1.95 15.42 -15.00
C GLU A 135 -1.22 16.69 -14.57
N GLY A 136 -1.89 17.54 -13.77
CA GLY A 136 -1.31 18.77 -13.24
C GLY A 136 -0.10 18.47 -12.35
N THR A 137 -0.20 17.46 -11.50
CA THR A 137 0.90 17.03 -10.61
C THR A 137 2.08 16.47 -11.40
N LEU A 138 1.85 15.62 -12.41
CA LEU A 138 2.91 15.12 -13.30
C LEU A 138 3.64 16.27 -14.01
N LYS A 139 2.88 17.22 -14.55
CA LYS A 139 3.44 18.39 -15.23
C LYS A 139 4.26 19.26 -14.27
N ALA A 140 3.76 19.50 -13.06
CA ALA A 140 4.48 20.27 -12.05
C ALA A 140 5.75 19.56 -11.57
N ALA A 141 5.72 18.24 -11.48
CA ALA A 141 6.85 17.40 -11.12
C ALA A 141 7.86 17.19 -12.25
N GLN A 142 7.54 17.63 -13.48
CA GLN A 142 8.36 17.44 -14.69
C GLN A 142 8.75 15.98 -14.94
N THR A 143 7.84 15.06 -14.71
CA THR A 143 8.03 13.61 -14.88
C THR A 143 6.91 13.01 -15.71
N GLN A 144 7.03 11.71 -15.99
CA GLN A 144 6.04 10.91 -16.68
C GLN A 144 5.94 9.52 -16.02
N ILE A 145 4.83 8.85 -16.21
CA ILE A 145 4.63 7.45 -15.81
C ILE A 145 5.00 6.57 -16.99
N ASN A 146 5.84 5.57 -16.77
CA ASN A 146 6.18 4.55 -17.77
C ASN A 146 5.55 3.22 -17.40
N GLU A 147 5.39 2.34 -18.38
CA GLU A 147 4.95 0.96 -18.16
C GLU A 147 5.89 0.25 -17.18
N GLY A 148 5.32 -0.39 -16.16
CA GLY A 148 6.07 -1.12 -15.14
C GLY A 148 6.51 -0.29 -13.93
N ASP A 149 6.27 1.03 -13.91
CA ASP A 149 6.53 1.87 -12.74
C ASP A 149 5.63 1.50 -11.55
N VAL A 150 6.04 1.92 -10.36
CA VAL A 150 5.15 2.04 -9.20
C VAL A 150 4.81 3.51 -9.00
N VAL A 151 3.52 3.83 -9.01
CA VAL A 151 3.03 5.20 -8.83
C VAL A 151 2.52 5.38 -7.42
N LEU A 152 3.13 6.29 -6.65
CA LEU A 152 2.71 6.65 -5.30
C LEU A 152 1.98 7.99 -5.33
N ILE A 153 0.80 8.05 -4.70
CA ILE A 153 -0.04 9.25 -4.66
C ILE A 153 -0.09 9.74 -3.22
N SER A 154 0.45 10.94 -2.98
CA SER A 154 0.39 11.58 -1.67
C SER A 154 -0.73 12.60 -1.61
N SER A 155 -1.58 12.43 -0.62
CA SER A 155 -2.66 13.33 -0.20
C SER A 155 -2.31 14.06 1.09
N GLY A 156 -1.18 13.73 1.74
CA GLY A 156 -0.81 14.14 3.08
C GLY A 156 -1.59 13.42 4.18
N TRP A 157 -2.43 12.42 3.84
CA TRP A 157 -3.33 11.76 4.80
C TRP A 157 -2.60 11.02 5.91
N ASP A 158 -1.35 10.58 5.69
CA ASP A 158 -0.53 9.91 6.69
C ASP A 158 -0.21 10.76 7.92
N HIS A 159 -0.41 12.08 7.84
CA HIS A 159 -0.34 12.98 8.99
C HIS A 159 -1.43 12.69 10.04
N ASN A 160 -2.52 12.06 9.64
CA ASN A 160 -3.64 11.70 10.50
C ASN A 160 -3.48 10.29 11.14
N TRP A 161 -2.33 9.63 10.99
CA TRP A 161 -2.12 8.26 11.48
C TRP A 161 -2.41 8.07 12.98
N SER A 162 -2.17 9.07 13.80
CA SER A 162 -2.49 9.03 15.23
C SER A 162 -3.98 9.20 15.54
N GLU A 163 -4.75 9.78 14.61
CA GLU A 163 -6.17 10.07 14.76
C GLU A 163 -7.00 8.94 14.14
N LYS A 164 -7.12 7.83 14.84
CA LYS A 164 -7.64 6.57 14.32
C LYS A 164 -8.98 6.72 13.58
N GLU A 165 -9.95 7.38 14.17
CA GLU A 165 -11.30 7.51 13.60
C GLU A 165 -11.29 8.40 12.33
N LEU A 166 -10.51 9.47 12.35
CA LEU A 166 -10.32 10.34 11.20
C LEU A 166 -9.62 9.59 10.07
N PHE A 167 -8.51 8.89 10.40
CA PHE A 167 -7.73 8.15 9.41
C PHE A 167 -8.55 7.08 8.69
N GLN A 168 -9.45 6.40 9.41
CA GLN A 168 -10.34 5.38 8.85
C GLN A 168 -11.35 5.91 7.83
N GLY A 169 -11.66 7.20 7.83
CA GLY A 169 -12.54 7.83 6.86
C GLY A 169 -14.01 7.42 6.91
N GLN A 170 -14.46 6.68 7.95
CA GLN A 170 -15.82 6.14 8.00
C GLN A 170 -16.90 7.22 8.05
N LEU A 171 -16.69 8.29 8.79
CA LEU A 171 -17.63 9.38 8.96
C LEU A 171 -17.37 10.53 8.00
N HIS A 172 -16.12 10.91 7.85
CA HIS A 172 -15.73 12.15 7.15
C HIS A 172 -15.20 11.91 5.74
N GLY A 173 -15.10 10.64 5.33
CA GLY A 173 -14.45 10.26 4.08
C GLY A 173 -12.93 10.19 4.20
N ALA A 174 -12.27 9.81 3.12
CA ALA A 174 -10.81 9.88 2.96
C ALA A 174 -10.50 10.28 1.51
N PRO A 175 -9.46 11.14 1.29
CA PRO A 175 -9.09 11.52 -0.06
C PRO A 175 -8.54 10.32 -0.83
N GLY A 176 -8.72 10.32 -2.13
CA GLY A 176 -8.20 9.27 -2.99
C GLY A 176 -8.65 9.47 -4.42
N ILE A 177 -8.17 8.64 -5.33
CA ILE A 177 -8.61 8.71 -6.73
C ILE A 177 -10.01 8.12 -6.88
N GLY A 178 -10.78 8.68 -7.84
CA GLY A 178 -12.03 8.09 -8.31
C GLY A 178 -11.80 7.10 -9.47
N GLU A 179 -12.89 6.52 -9.97
CA GLU A 179 -12.86 5.55 -11.09
C GLU A 179 -12.19 6.11 -12.34
N ALA A 180 -12.46 7.37 -12.70
CA ALA A 180 -11.84 8.02 -13.85
C ALA A 180 -10.30 8.13 -13.71
N GLY A 181 -9.83 8.49 -12.50
CA GLY A 181 -8.40 8.52 -12.18
C GLY A 181 -7.75 7.15 -12.29
N ALA A 182 -8.44 6.10 -11.85
CA ALA A 182 -7.95 4.72 -11.97
C ALA A 182 -7.84 4.27 -13.42
N ILE A 183 -8.84 4.55 -14.25
CA ILE A 183 -8.79 4.23 -15.70
C ILE A 183 -7.64 4.97 -16.36
N TRP A 184 -7.45 6.24 -16.04
CA TRP A 184 -6.35 7.04 -16.58
C TRP A 184 -4.99 6.49 -16.16
N LEU A 185 -4.78 6.13 -14.87
CA LEU A 185 -3.55 5.50 -14.40
C LEU A 185 -3.31 4.15 -15.08
N ALA A 186 -4.36 3.32 -15.21
CA ALA A 186 -4.27 2.01 -15.83
C ALA A 186 -3.80 2.08 -17.29
N ALA A 187 -4.16 3.15 -18.02
CA ALA A 187 -3.69 3.37 -19.38
C ALA A 187 -2.16 3.52 -19.49
N HIS A 188 -1.47 3.91 -18.40
CA HIS A 188 -0.01 3.96 -18.31
C HIS A 188 0.64 2.63 -17.94
N LYS A 189 -0.18 1.60 -17.60
CA LYS A 189 0.24 0.25 -17.22
C LYS A 189 1.28 0.22 -16.09
N PRO A 190 1.06 0.91 -14.97
CA PRO A 190 1.93 0.76 -13.82
C PRO A 190 1.85 -0.67 -13.29
N ARG A 191 2.90 -1.13 -12.64
CA ARG A 191 2.90 -2.45 -11.98
C ARG A 191 2.09 -2.44 -10.69
N ALA A 192 2.13 -1.33 -9.97
CA ALA A 192 1.32 -1.08 -8.78
C ALA A 192 1.09 0.42 -8.59
N CYS A 193 0.01 0.75 -7.90
CA CYS A 193 -0.22 2.10 -7.38
C CYS A 193 -0.33 2.05 -5.86
N GLY A 194 0.16 3.09 -5.17
CA GLY A 194 0.13 3.14 -3.70
C GLY A 194 -0.28 4.50 -3.17
N SER A 195 -0.90 4.53 -1.96
CA SER A 195 -1.23 5.76 -1.27
C SER A 195 -1.18 5.62 0.26
N GLU A 196 -1.37 6.75 0.92
CA GLU A 196 -1.37 6.86 2.39
C GLU A 196 -2.68 6.41 3.01
N THR A 197 -3.77 6.37 2.26
CA THR A 197 -5.11 6.12 2.77
C THR A 197 -5.41 4.63 2.96
N ILE A 198 -6.48 4.37 3.69
CA ILE A 198 -6.83 3.01 4.15
C ILE A 198 -7.44 2.13 3.05
N ALA A 199 -7.85 2.74 1.93
CA ALA A 199 -8.46 2.04 0.81
C ALA A 199 -7.93 2.52 -0.55
N PHE A 200 -6.80 3.25 -0.57
CA PHE A 200 -6.23 3.84 -1.79
C PHE A 200 -7.17 4.82 -2.50
N GLU A 201 -8.41 4.40 -2.75
CA GLU A 201 -9.43 5.18 -3.46
C GLU A 201 -10.17 6.18 -2.58
N HIS A 202 -10.84 7.12 -3.23
CA HIS A 202 -11.73 8.08 -2.58
C HIS A 202 -12.83 7.37 -1.79
N ILE A 203 -12.95 7.71 -0.51
CA ILE A 203 -14.04 7.26 0.35
C ILE A 203 -14.98 8.44 0.57
N PRO A 204 -16.18 8.45 -0.02
CA PRO A 204 -17.16 9.49 0.22
C PRO A 204 -17.62 9.51 1.69
N SER A 205 -17.89 10.71 2.21
CA SER A 205 -18.37 10.92 3.58
C SER A 205 -19.62 10.08 3.88
N GLY A 206 -19.61 9.34 5.00
CA GLY A 206 -20.70 8.51 5.47
C GLY A 206 -20.95 7.20 4.70
N LEU A 207 -20.23 6.93 3.61
CA LEU A 207 -20.42 5.71 2.83
C LEU A 207 -19.44 4.59 3.20
N GLY A 208 -18.28 4.93 3.77
CA GLY A 208 -17.23 3.95 4.09
C GLY A 208 -16.84 3.12 2.87
N HIS A 209 -16.37 1.89 3.09
CA HIS A 209 -15.86 0.98 2.03
C HIS A 209 -16.98 0.17 1.34
N ARG A 210 -18.13 0.77 1.05
CA ARG A 210 -19.27 0.04 0.43
C ARG A 210 -19.13 -0.12 -1.08
N LYS A 211 -18.33 0.71 -1.72
CA LYS A 211 -18.03 0.65 -3.16
C LYS A 211 -16.54 0.81 -3.35
N LEU A 212 -15.96 -0.03 -4.18
CA LEU A 212 -14.52 -0.05 -4.45
C LEU A 212 -14.29 -0.08 -5.98
N PRO A 213 -14.67 0.99 -6.71
CA PRO A 213 -14.53 1.03 -8.18
C PRO A 213 -13.07 0.99 -8.62
N VAL A 214 -12.16 1.59 -7.86
CA VAL A 214 -10.73 1.62 -8.19
C VAL A 214 -10.10 0.24 -8.02
N HIS A 215 -10.43 -0.47 -6.95
CA HIS A 215 -9.98 -1.86 -6.77
C HIS A 215 -10.43 -2.74 -7.93
N ARG A 216 -11.67 -2.58 -8.42
CA ARG A 216 -12.15 -3.30 -9.59
C ARG A 216 -11.30 -2.98 -10.83
N VAL A 217 -11.13 -1.68 -11.14
CA VAL A 217 -10.36 -1.23 -12.31
C VAL A 217 -8.92 -1.77 -12.25
N PHE A 218 -8.27 -1.68 -11.09
CA PHE A 218 -6.88 -2.11 -10.96
C PHE A 218 -6.74 -3.62 -10.89
N LEU A 219 -7.31 -4.25 -9.87
CA LEU A 219 -7.06 -5.66 -9.58
C LEU A 219 -7.72 -6.59 -10.57
N VAL A 220 -8.97 -6.29 -10.99
CA VAL A 220 -9.77 -7.22 -11.81
C VAL A 220 -9.61 -6.94 -13.30
N GLU A 221 -9.66 -5.68 -13.71
CA GLU A 221 -9.71 -5.33 -15.13
C GLU A 221 -8.31 -5.17 -15.75
N ASN A 222 -7.31 -4.72 -14.96
CA ASN A 222 -5.99 -4.36 -15.49
C ASN A 222 -4.79 -5.10 -14.87
N GLY A 223 -4.97 -5.90 -13.82
CA GLY A 223 -3.88 -6.67 -13.20
C GLY A 223 -2.84 -5.79 -12.49
N ILE A 224 -3.25 -4.63 -11.98
CA ILE A 224 -2.42 -3.65 -11.28
C ILE A 224 -2.60 -3.87 -9.78
N HIS A 225 -1.51 -4.05 -9.04
CA HIS A 225 -1.55 -4.20 -7.58
C HIS A 225 -1.81 -2.88 -6.87
N ILE A 226 -2.40 -2.93 -5.68
CA ILE A 226 -2.65 -1.76 -4.83
C ILE A 226 -1.78 -1.86 -3.58
N ILE A 227 -1.19 -0.73 -3.14
CA ILE A 227 -0.44 -0.62 -1.90
C ILE A 227 -1.11 0.45 -1.04
N GLU A 228 -1.54 0.07 0.17
CA GLU A 228 -2.34 0.92 1.03
C GLU A 228 -1.63 1.28 2.33
N THR A 229 -2.15 2.34 2.97
CA THR A 229 -1.70 2.77 4.31
C THR A 229 -0.19 3.05 4.35
N MET A 230 0.33 3.70 3.32
CA MET A 230 1.76 4.05 3.23
C MET A 230 2.09 5.28 4.09
N LYS A 231 3.37 5.43 4.45
CA LYS A 231 3.93 6.62 5.10
C LYS A 231 4.78 7.37 4.07
N LEU A 232 4.23 8.41 3.45
CA LEU A 232 4.90 9.13 2.36
C LEU A 232 5.50 10.47 2.79
N ARG A 233 5.17 10.99 3.99
CA ARG A 233 5.57 12.33 4.44
C ARG A 233 7.06 12.62 4.38
N GLU A 234 7.91 11.65 4.73
CA GLU A 234 9.38 11.85 4.70
C GLU A 234 9.91 11.92 3.26
N LEU A 235 9.35 11.08 2.37
CA LEU A 235 9.68 11.11 0.94
C LEU A 235 9.22 12.43 0.30
N VAL A 236 7.98 12.86 0.60
CA VAL A 236 7.43 14.17 0.18
C VAL A 236 8.33 15.32 0.64
N GLN A 237 8.72 15.36 1.91
CA GLN A 237 9.58 16.41 2.46
C GLN A 237 10.97 16.45 1.82
N SER A 238 11.45 15.34 1.29
CA SER A 238 12.74 15.29 0.59
C SER A 238 12.71 15.97 -0.78
N GLY A 239 11.53 16.23 -1.33
CA GLY A 239 11.34 16.82 -2.66
C GLY A 239 11.63 15.85 -3.81
N VAL A 240 11.87 14.58 -3.53
CA VAL A 240 12.16 13.56 -4.53
C VAL A 240 10.89 13.13 -5.23
N VAL A 241 10.96 13.03 -6.56
CA VAL A 241 9.86 12.59 -7.43
C VAL A 241 10.09 11.17 -7.94
N GLU A 242 11.32 10.86 -8.32
CA GLU A 242 11.70 9.55 -8.87
C GLU A 242 12.73 8.86 -7.98
N PHE A 243 12.57 7.56 -7.78
CA PHE A 243 13.42 6.77 -6.89
C PHE A 243 13.43 5.30 -7.29
N LEU A 244 14.37 4.53 -6.76
CA LEU A 244 14.31 3.08 -6.82
C LEU A 244 13.29 2.60 -5.78
N PHE A 245 12.20 1.98 -6.24
CA PHE A 245 11.21 1.35 -5.40
C PHE A 245 11.57 -0.10 -5.12
N VAL A 246 11.57 -0.48 -3.85
CA VAL A 246 11.88 -1.84 -3.39
C VAL A 246 10.75 -2.35 -2.51
N LEU A 247 10.17 -3.50 -2.86
CA LEU A 247 9.15 -4.18 -2.07
C LEU A 247 9.20 -5.69 -2.35
N SER A 248 9.05 -6.49 -1.32
CA SER A 248 8.83 -7.93 -1.43
C SER A 248 7.70 -8.33 -0.50
N PRO A 249 6.57 -8.87 -1.00
CA PRO A 249 5.52 -9.39 -0.13
C PRO A 249 5.99 -10.66 0.59
N LEU A 250 5.31 -11.01 1.67
CA LEU A 250 5.48 -12.30 2.31
C LEU A 250 5.03 -13.41 1.35
N ASN A 251 5.75 -14.52 1.33
CA ASN A 251 5.40 -15.70 0.52
C ASN A 251 4.31 -16.53 1.19
N LEU A 252 3.08 -15.97 1.24
CA LEU A 252 1.91 -16.60 1.86
C LEU A 252 1.06 -17.26 0.79
N VAL A 253 1.22 -18.56 0.60
CA VAL A 253 0.52 -19.32 -0.46
C VAL A 253 -0.99 -19.19 -0.33
N GLY A 254 -1.63 -18.70 -1.40
CA GLY A 254 -3.08 -18.54 -1.49
C GLY A 254 -3.66 -17.34 -0.73
N ALA A 255 -2.84 -16.48 -0.13
CA ALA A 255 -3.34 -15.27 0.53
C ALA A 255 -3.66 -14.17 -0.49
N THR A 256 -4.64 -13.32 -0.14
CA THR A 256 -5.13 -12.23 -1.01
C THR A 256 -4.34 -10.94 -0.90
N GLY A 257 -3.37 -10.89 0.00
CA GLY A 257 -2.51 -9.73 0.24
C GLY A 257 -1.44 -10.03 1.27
N SER A 258 -0.60 -9.07 1.55
CA SER A 258 0.48 -9.20 2.54
C SER A 258 0.81 -7.85 3.17
N PRO A 259 0.99 -7.77 4.50
CA PRO A 259 1.72 -6.67 5.09
C PRO A 259 3.10 -6.56 4.44
N VAL A 260 3.54 -5.32 4.19
CA VAL A 260 4.82 -5.04 3.53
C VAL A 260 5.53 -3.85 4.15
N ARG A 261 6.83 -3.77 3.93
CA ARG A 261 7.68 -2.63 4.29
C ARG A 261 8.37 -2.08 3.05
N PRO A 262 7.65 -1.28 2.22
CA PRO A 262 8.20 -0.72 0.99
C PRO A 262 9.29 0.30 1.30
N LEU A 263 10.29 0.39 0.42
CA LEU A 263 11.38 1.34 0.53
C LEU A 263 11.47 2.19 -0.73
N ALA A 264 11.76 3.49 -0.56
CA ALA A 264 12.26 4.34 -1.62
C ALA A 264 13.77 4.56 -1.39
N VAL A 265 14.58 4.28 -2.39
CA VAL A 265 16.05 4.34 -2.32
C VAL A 265 16.55 5.36 -3.32
N LEU A 266 17.38 6.31 -2.85
CA LEU A 266 18.10 7.29 -3.66
C LEU A 266 19.58 6.93 -3.64
N VAL A 267 20.14 6.71 -4.80
CA VAL A 267 21.54 6.35 -4.99
C VAL A 267 22.35 7.55 -5.43
#